data_84fcf39e0aeb2082b5b50dd842ca6dc5
#
_entry.id   84fcf39e0aeb2082b5b50dd842ca6dc5
#
_cell.length_a   1.000
_cell.length_b   1.000
_cell.length_c   1.000
_cell.angle_alpha   90.00
_cell.angle_beta   90.00
_cell.angle_gamma   90.00
#
_symmetry.space_group_name_H-M   'P 1'
#
loop_
_entity.id
_entity.type
_entity.pdbx_description
1 polymer ?
#
loop_
_entity_poly.entity_id
_entity_poly.type
_entity_poly.pdbx_seq_one_letter_code
_entity_poly.pdbx_strand_id
1 'polypeptide(L)'
;MRKAFLKVLAISAFGVGCGAGSDEADKNTDLQTSKPTITQPCAADDTFTVWCGYKNPEDLAATPDRKYLLATGFGGIPEPTLNEMSLIHLATMNRSSVEIELSQNTWGDPNCERGSLDFSTHGLDINRRNDGTYMVAVTNHLPSETVELFELAASESSWRLVWRGCVESPVTESGSRQPMFNDVALTDGGGFYVTEMYDINRSFDELIEAGIAGEDTGSVWYWSAGESFQRVDGSQGSFPNGIVINEAEDVLYVNYWFSGKTHKLDIALGKVLATHDGGRADNLTMAWGSVWAAKHDMTVMEYLEDCPAETANCFLPFSVYELDLSDLSETNVWRYDSEIFGFGTVATPLGDSIWFGSAHGDRVARYEI
;
A
#
# COMPACT_ATOMS: atom_id res chain seq x y z
N MET A 1 -0.13 11.32 -31.20
CA MET A 1 -0.52 11.08 -29.80
C MET A 1 -1.96 11.49 -29.45
N ARG A 2 -2.54 12.58 -30.01
CA ARG A 2 -3.95 12.99 -29.72
C ARG A 2 -5.07 12.11 -30.32
N LYS A 3 -4.81 11.11 -31.11
CA LYS A 3 -5.84 10.27 -31.77
C LYS A 3 -6.02 8.88 -31.16
N ALA A 4 -5.17 8.46 -30.24
CA ALA A 4 -5.31 7.19 -29.51
C ALA A 4 -6.21 7.31 -28.27
N PHE A 5 -6.24 8.47 -27.62
CA PHE A 5 -7.04 8.72 -26.42
C PHE A 5 -8.56 8.68 -26.63
N LEU A 6 -9.04 8.85 -27.87
CA LEU A 6 -10.48 8.96 -28.16
C LEU A 6 -11.19 7.62 -28.38
N LYS A 7 -10.51 6.49 -28.28
CA LYS A 7 -11.12 5.16 -28.53
C LYS A 7 -11.48 4.37 -27.27
N VAL A 8 -11.02 4.76 -26.10
CA VAL A 8 -11.32 4.05 -24.83
C VAL A 8 -12.57 4.61 -24.15
N LEU A 9 -13.01 5.81 -24.49
CA LEU A 9 -14.17 6.49 -23.87
C LEU A 9 -15.54 6.23 -24.55
N ALA A 10 -15.71 5.22 -25.37
CA ALA A 10 -16.93 5.01 -26.16
C ALA A 10 -17.76 3.76 -25.77
N ILE A 11 -17.63 3.24 -24.56
CA ILE A 11 -18.50 2.12 -24.11
C ILE A 11 -19.11 2.44 -22.74
N SER A 12 -20.01 3.42 -22.70
CA SER A 12 -21.11 3.46 -21.73
C SER A 12 -22.06 4.62 -22.00
N ALA A 13 -22.88 4.51 -23.03
CA ALA A 13 -24.15 5.24 -23.14
C ALA A 13 -25.02 4.59 -24.21
N PHE A 14 -25.98 3.77 -23.78
CA PHE A 14 -27.27 3.45 -24.44
C PHE A 14 -27.98 2.48 -23.53
N GLY A 15 -29.14 2.86 -23.04
CA GLY A 15 -30.42 2.92 -23.48
C GLY A 15 -31.47 3.08 -22.39
N VAL A 16 -32.08 4.23 -22.33
CA VAL A 16 -33.35 4.41 -21.63
C VAL A 16 -34.47 4.02 -22.60
N GLY A 17 -35.21 2.97 -22.27
CA GLY A 17 -36.45 2.60 -22.95
C GLY A 17 -37.58 2.47 -21.93
N CYS A 18 -38.51 3.41 -21.93
CA CYS A 18 -39.75 3.32 -21.17
C CYS A 18 -40.68 2.24 -21.77
N GLY A 19 -41.17 1.33 -20.95
CA GLY A 19 -42.27 0.44 -21.24
C GLY A 19 -42.99 0.07 -19.95
N ALA A 20 -44.18 0.60 -19.76
CA ALA A 20 -45.05 0.25 -18.63
C ALA A 20 -45.71 -1.11 -18.83
N GLY A 21 -45.75 -1.93 -17.78
CA GLY A 21 -46.49 -3.18 -17.73
C GLY A 21 -46.41 -3.77 -16.32
N SER A 22 -47.50 -3.70 -15.61
CA SER A 22 -47.76 -4.32 -14.31
C SER A 22 -47.70 -5.84 -14.40
N ASP A 23 -47.02 -6.52 -13.44
CA ASP A 23 -47.61 -7.62 -12.66
C ASP A 23 -46.63 -8.14 -11.59
N GLU A 24 -47.24 -8.74 -10.56
CA GLU A 24 -46.69 -9.08 -9.23
C GLU A 24 -45.54 -10.11 -9.20
N ALA A 25 -44.74 -9.86 -8.21
CA ALA A 25 -44.05 -10.78 -7.31
C ALA A 25 -43.37 -12.06 -7.88
N ASP A 26 -42.06 -12.04 -7.98
CA ASP A 26 -41.27 -13.13 -7.43
C ASP A 26 -39.89 -12.61 -6.92
N LYS A 27 -39.70 -12.70 -5.61
CA LYS A 27 -38.44 -12.37 -4.96
C LYS A 27 -37.50 -13.57 -5.15
N ASN A 28 -36.82 -13.62 -6.26
CA ASN A 28 -35.65 -14.45 -6.41
C ASN A 28 -34.42 -13.53 -6.40
N THR A 29 -33.77 -13.47 -5.27
CA THR A 29 -32.42 -12.90 -5.13
C THR A 29 -31.47 -13.79 -5.92
N ASP A 30 -31.33 -13.52 -7.21
CA ASP A 30 -30.22 -14.03 -7.99
C ASP A 30 -28.92 -13.44 -7.41
N LEU A 31 -28.29 -14.23 -6.54
CA LEU A 31 -26.87 -14.13 -6.30
C LEU A 31 -26.20 -14.24 -7.67
N GLN A 32 -25.74 -13.13 -8.22
CA GLN A 32 -24.83 -13.15 -9.35
C GLN A 32 -23.61 -13.98 -8.92
N THR A 33 -23.59 -15.23 -9.31
CA THR A 33 -22.41 -16.05 -9.25
C THR A 33 -21.40 -15.40 -10.18
N SER A 34 -20.40 -14.73 -9.59
CA SER A 34 -19.23 -14.26 -10.32
C SER A 34 -18.68 -15.43 -11.14
N LYS A 35 -18.43 -15.22 -12.43
CA LYS A 35 -17.73 -16.20 -13.26
C LYS A 35 -16.47 -16.63 -12.51
N PRO A 36 -16.16 -17.95 -12.48
CA PRO A 36 -14.90 -18.38 -11.90
C PRO A 36 -13.77 -17.70 -12.66
N THR A 37 -13.06 -16.84 -11.98
CA THR A 37 -11.81 -16.23 -12.46
C THR A 37 -10.84 -17.39 -12.64
N ILE A 38 -10.24 -17.54 -13.82
CA ILE A 38 -9.19 -18.55 -14.05
C ILE A 38 -7.99 -18.07 -13.25
N THR A 39 -7.84 -18.61 -12.05
CA THR A 39 -6.63 -18.38 -11.25
C THR A 39 -5.52 -19.24 -11.80
N GLN A 40 -4.37 -18.63 -12.09
CA GLN A 40 -3.15 -19.38 -12.41
C GLN A 40 -2.84 -20.37 -11.27
N PRO A 41 -2.31 -21.57 -11.58
CA PRO A 41 -1.99 -22.55 -10.54
C PRO A 41 -1.13 -21.93 -9.43
N CYS A 42 -1.49 -22.25 -8.17
CA CYS A 42 -0.66 -21.89 -7.03
C CYS A 42 0.49 -22.90 -6.91
N ALA A 43 1.49 -22.75 -7.75
CA ALA A 43 2.65 -23.64 -7.84
C ALA A 43 3.93 -22.82 -7.95
N ALA A 44 5.02 -23.33 -7.40
CA ALA A 44 6.34 -22.76 -7.55
C ALA A 44 6.85 -22.89 -8.99
N ASP A 45 7.68 -21.94 -9.42
CA ASP A 45 8.55 -22.07 -10.58
C ASP A 45 10.04 -22.11 -10.17
N ASP A 46 10.95 -21.93 -11.12
CA ASP A 46 12.39 -21.91 -10.85
C ASP A 46 12.83 -20.63 -10.11
N THR A 47 11.98 -19.60 -10.05
CA THR A 47 12.28 -18.29 -9.46
C THR A 47 11.58 -18.12 -8.13
N PHE A 48 10.27 -18.41 -8.09
CA PHE A 48 9.42 -18.12 -6.94
C PHE A 48 8.77 -19.36 -6.33
N THR A 49 8.71 -19.35 -5.02
CA THR A 49 7.70 -20.12 -4.28
C THR A 49 6.55 -19.19 -3.94
N VAL A 50 5.30 -19.57 -4.25
CA VAL A 50 4.12 -18.72 -4.05
C VAL A 50 3.09 -19.37 -3.12
N TRP A 51 2.35 -18.54 -2.39
CA TRP A 51 1.23 -18.91 -1.53
C TRP A 51 0.04 -18.04 -1.87
N CYS A 52 -1.07 -18.68 -2.19
CA CYS A 52 -2.25 -18.03 -2.76
C CYS A 52 -3.40 -17.93 -1.76
N GLY A 53 -4.48 -17.25 -2.16
CA GLY A 53 -5.68 -17.06 -1.37
C GLY A 53 -5.68 -15.73 -0.62
N TYR A 54 -4.87 -14.79 -1.04
CA TYR A 54 -4.89 -13.40 -0.57
C TYR A 54 -5.80 -12.56 -1.47
N LYS A 55 -6.06 -11.33 -1.05
CA LYS A 55 -6.67 -10.29 -1.86
C LYS A 55 -5.71 -9.10 -1.90
N ASN A 56 -4.97 -9.01 -3.01
CA ASN A 56 -3.99 -7.95 -3.24
C ASN A 56 -3.09 -7.72 -2.02
N PRO A 57 -2.24 -8.68 -1.60
CA PRO A 57 -1.35 -8.51 -0.44
C PRO A 57 -0.26 -7.50 -0.80
N GLU A 58 -0.57 -6.23 -0.62
CA GLU A 58 0.17 -5.12 -1.18
C GLU A 58 1.42 -4.80 -0.38
N ASP A 59 1.32 -4.85 0.97
CA ASP A 59 2.45 -4.55 1.83
C ASP A 59 2.68 -5.63 2.88
N LEU A 60 3.97 -5.81 3.28
CA LEU A 60 4.45 -6.88 4.14
C LEU A 60 5.43 -6.36 5.17
N ALA A 61 5.14 -6.55 6.45
CA ALA A 61 6.08 -6.26 7.53
C ALA A 61 6.38 -7.49 8.39
N ALA A 62 7.65 -7.69 8.76
CA ALA A 62 8.06 -8.78 9.62
C ALA A 62 7.68 -8.51 11.09
N THR A 63 7.08 -9.50 11.76
CA THR A 63 6.85 -9.41 13.20
C THR A 63 8.18 -9.36 13.98
N PRO A 64 8.21 -8.80 15.21
CA PRO A 64 9.44 -8.62 15.99
C PRO A 64 10.23 -9.90 16.25
N ASP A 65 9.54 -11.04 16.36
CA ASP A 65 10.18 -12.35 16.52
C ASP A 65 10.65 -12.96 15.19
N ARG A 66 10.39 -12.29 14.06
CA ARG A 66 10.75 -12.71 12.71
C ARG A 66 10.21 -14.10 12.32
N LYS A 67 9.09 -14.53 12.95
CA LYS A 67 8.43 -15.80 12.63
C LYS A 67 7.21 -15.62 11.74
N TYR A 68 6.72 -14.41 11.62
CA TYR A 68 5.55 -14.07 10.80
C TYR A 68 5.82 -12.85 9.95
N LEU A 69 5.08 -12.77 8.83
CA LEU A 69 4.81 -11.52 8.13
C LEU A 69 3.37 -11.11 8.41
N LEU A 70 3.18 -9.85 8.75
CA LEU A 70 1.88 -9.20 8.69
C LEU A 70 1.72 -8.66 7.26
N ALA A 71 0.62 -8.97 6.62
CA ALA A 71 0.30 -8.52 5.27
C ALA A 71 -0.98 -7.69 5.30
N THR A 72 -0.96 -6.52 4.70
CA THR A 72 -2.15 -5.73 4.38
C THR A 72 -2.63 -6.07 2.99
N GLY A 73 -3.96 -6.09 2.78
CA GLY A 73 -4.52 -6.14 1.45
C GLY A 73 -4.64 -4.73 0.86
N PHE A 74 -4.84 -4.64 -0.45
CA PHE A 74 -5.17 -3.40 -1.12
C PHE A 74 -6.58 -3.44 -1.70
N GLY A 75 -7.40 -2.46 -1.30
CA GLY A 75 -8.81 -2.38 -1.70
C GLY A 75 -9.04 -1.88 -3.11
N GLY A 76 -8.03 -1.28 -3.74
CA GLY A 76 -8.10 -0.63 -5.05
C GLY A 76 -8.26 0.88 -4.97
N ILE A 77 -7.96 1.55 -6.07
CA ILE A 77 -8.16 2.97 -6.34
C ILE A 77 -8.80 3.14 -7.72
N PRO A 78 -9.62 4.16 -7.98
CA PRO A 78 -10.09 5.19 -7.06
C PRO A 78 -11.26 4.75 -6.15
N GLU A 79 -11.79 3.56 -6.33
CA GLU A 79 -12.93 3.03 -5.57
C GLU A 79 -12.47 1.91 -4.63
N PRO A 80 -12.05 2.26 -3.39
CA PRO A 80 -11.55 1.27 -2.45
C PRO A 80 -12.64 0.29 -2.01
N THR A 81 -12.25 -0.97 -1.81
CA THR A 81 -13.13 -2.03 -1.29
C THR A 81 -12.57 -2.61 0.00
N LEU A 82 -13.44 -3.17 0.84
CA LEU A 82 -13.00 -3.84 2.06
C LEU A 82 -12.04 -5.00 1.75
N ASN A 83 -11.05 -5.12 2.59
CA ASN A 83 -10.05 -6.18 2.55
C ASN A 83 -9.70 -6.67 3.96
N GLU A 84 -8.73 -7.55 4.08
CA GLU A 84 -8.30 -8.13 5.35
C GLU A 84 -6.79 -8.03 5.54
N MET A 85 -6.37 -7.99 6.79
CA MET A 85 -4.99 -8.20 7.20
C MET A 85 -4.76 -9.68 7.51
N SER A 86 -3.59 -10.20 7.14
CA SER A 86 -3.22 -11.61 7.30
C SER A 86 -1.89 -11.76 8.01
N LEU A 87 -1.76 -12.82 8.82
CA LEU A 87 -0.48 -13.30 9.33
C LEU A 87 -0.03 -14.52 8.53
N ILE A 88 1.22 -14.52 8.12
CA ILE A 88 1.88 -15.61 7.39
C ILE A 88 2.95 -16.19 8.29
N HIS A 89 2.78 -17.42 8.74
CA HIS A 89 3.79 -18.10 9.56
C HIS A 89 4.90 -18.66 8.68
N LEU A 90 6.11 -18.10 8.79
CA LEU A 90 7.21 -18.32 7.85
C LEU A 90 7.71 -19.78 7.77
N ALA A 91 7.68 -20.52 8.88
CA ALA A 91 8.16 -21.90 8.88
C ALA A 91 7.14 -22.91 8.30
N THR A 92 5.84 -22.63 8.43
CA THR A 92 4.78 -23.53 7.96
C THR A 92 4.05 -23.00 6.74
N MET A 93 4.26 -21.72 6.44
CA MET A 93 3.60 -20.99 5.36
C MET A 93 2.08 -20.93 5.48
N ASN A 94 1.57 -21.20 6.69
CA ASN A 94 0.16 -21.09 6.96
C ASN A 94 -0.24 -19.61 7.03
N ARG A 95 -1.22 -19.24 6.22
CA ARG A 95 -1.93 -17.96 6.31
C ARG A 95 -3.09 -18.08 7.29
N SER A 96 -3.27 -17.05 8.09
CA SER A 96 -4.48 -16.83 8.89
C SER A 96 -4.89 -15.37 8.80
N SER A 97 -6.17 -15.07 8.89
CA SER A 97 -6.60 -13.70 9.19
C SER A 97 -6.03 -13.30 10.55
N VAL A 98 -5.54 -12.07 10.66
CA VAL A 98 -5.05 -11.60 11.97
C VAL A 98 -6.24 -11.37 12.90
N GLU A 99 -6.13 -11.83 14.13
CA GLU A 99 -7.12 -11.53 15.16
C GLU A 99 -7.02 -10.05 15.53
N ILE A 100 -8.14 -9.32 15.46
CA ILE A 100 -8.21 -7.90 15.80
C ILE A 100 -9.21 -7.71 16.94
N GLU A 101 -8.73 -7.08 18.02
CA GLU A 101 -9.56 -6.69 19.17
C GLU A 101 -9.83 -5.18 19.11
N LEU A 102 -11.10 -4.80 19.12
CA LEU A 102 -11.48 -3.39 19.27
C LEU A 102 -11.32 -2.96 20.73
N SER A 103 -10.62 -1.87 20.97
CA SER A 103 -10.37 -1.32 22.30
C SER A 103 -10.62 0.19 22.32
N GLN A 104 -10.30 0.85 23.42
CA GLN A 104 -10.42 2.31 23.53
C GLN A 104 -9.35 3.01 22.73
N ASN A 105 -9.71 4.13 22.11
CA ASN A 105 -8.75 5.04 21.47
C ASN A 105 -7.88 5.69 22.58
N THR A 106 -6.60 5.33 22.60
CA THR A 106 -5.61 5.82 23.55
C THR A 106 -4.34 6.34 22.89
N TRP A 107 -4.18 6.08 21.59
CA TRP A 107 -2.98 6.46 20.82
C TRP A 107 -3.27 7.45 19.70
N GLY A 108 -4.50 7.43 19.17
CA GLY A 108 -4.91 8.26 18.04
C GLY A 108 -5.46 9.63 18.42
N ASP A 109 -6.04 10.33 17.45
CA ASP A 109 -6.79 11.55 17.71
C ASP A 109 -8.03 11.25 18.56
N PRO A 110 -8.26 11.97 19.66
CA PRO A 110 -9.43 11.73 20.54
C PRO A 110 -10.79 11.80 19.83
N ASN A 111 -10.87 12.49 18.70
CA ASN A 111 -12.10 12.62 17.91
C ASN A 111 -12.28 11.51 16.86
N CYS A 112 -11.24 10.70 16.62
CA CYS A 112 -11.34 9.59 15.68
C CYS A 112 -11.99 8.39 16.38
N GLU A 113 -13.18 8.02 15.93
CA GLU A 113 -13.95 6.89 16.49
C GLU A 113 -14.12 5.80 15.43
N ARG A 114 -14.06 4.55 15.86
CA ARG A 114 -14.29 3.40 15.00
C ARG A 114 -15.39 2.51 15.59
N GLY A 115 -16.43 2.28 14.81
CA GLY A 115 -17.59 1.46 15.19
C GLY A 115 -17.53 0.01 14.70
N SER A 116 -16.63 -0.33 13.77
CA SER A 116 -16.44 -1.68 13.21
C SER A 116 -14.98 -1.97 12.92
N LEU A 117 -14.69 -3.26 12.66
CA LEU A 117 -13.36 -3.73 12.24
C LEU A 117 -13.29 -3.96 10.72
N ASP A 118 -14.13 -3.26 9.96
CA ASP A 118 -14.10 -3.27 8.51
C ASP A 118 -13.05 -2.28 8.01
N PHE A 119 -12.07 -2.76 7.27
CA PHE A 119 -10.95 -1.96 6.77
C PHE A 119 -10.81 -2.06 5.25
N SER A 120 -10.28 -1.01 4.66
CA SER A 120 -9.68 -0.98 3.33
C SER A 120 -8.25 -0.53 3.50
N THR A 121 -7.38 -1.48 3.85
CA THR A 121 -5.99 -1.22 4.20
C THR A 121 -5.12 -0.97 2.96
N HIS A 122 -3.93 -0.38 3.17
CA HIS A 122 -2.90 -0.16 2.18
C HIS A 122 -1.53 -0.38 2.85
N GLY A 123 -0.61 0.61 2.86
CA GLY A 123 0.70 0.51 3.48
C GLY A 123 0.66 0.30 5.00
N LEU A 124 1.69 -0.32 5.55
CA LEU A 124 1.82 -0.59 6.99
C LEU A 124 3.26 -0.44 7.47
N ASP A 125 3.41 -0.11 8.75
CA ASP A 125 4.69 -0.21 9.45
C ASP A 125 4.53 -0.83 10.84
N ILE A 126 5.58 -1.50 11.31
CA ILE A 126 5.70 -2.06 12.65
C ILE A 126 6.94 -1.49 13.34
N ASN A 127 6.75 -0.75 14.40
CA ASN A 127 7.86 -0.23 15.19
C ASN A 127 7.69 -0.48 16.70
N ARG A 128 8.80 -0.48 17.41
CA ARG A 128 8.83 -0.60 18.87
C ARG A 128 8.83 0.78 19.51
N ARG A 129 7.78 1.09 20.25
CA ARG A 129 7.66 2.34 21.00
C ARG A 129 8.69 2.43 22.15
N ASN A 130 8.96 3.66 22.60
CA ASN A 130 9.83 3.93 23.76
C ASN A 130 9.39 3.26 25.05
N ASP A 131 8.09 2.96 25.22
CA ASP A 131 7.54 2.23 26.36
C ASP A 131 7.74 0.70 26.27
N GLY A 132 8.28 0.22 25.15
CA GLY A 132 8.57 -1.17 24.88
C GLY A 132 7.44 -1.95 24.21
N THR A 133 6.27 -1.37 24.00
CA THR A 133 5.18 -1.97 23.23
C THR A 133 5.48 -1.92 21.72
N TYR A 134 4.93 -2.86 20.96
CA TYR A 134 5.01 -2.82 19.50
C TYR A 134 3.76 -2.16 18.93
N MET A 135 3.96 -1.18 18.08
CA MET A 135 2.92 -0.46 17.36
C MET A 135 2.89 -0.89 15.92
N VAL A 136 1.69 -1.05 15.39
CA VAL A 136 1.43 -1.19 13.97
C VAL A 136 0.61 0.02 13.54
N ALA A 137 1.05 0.71 12.50
CA ALA A 137 0.26 1.70 11.80
C ALA A 137 -0.15 1.14 10.44
N VAL A 138 -1.37 1.44 10.01
CA VAL A 138 -1.92 1.00 8.74
C VAL A 138 -2.69 2.14 8.11
N THR A 139 -2.39 2.49 6.87
CA THR A 139 -3.24 3.41 6.10
C THR A 139 -4.52 2.70 5.71
N ASN A 140 -5.65 3.41 5.80
CA ASN A 140 -6.98 2.85 5.58
C ASN A 140 -7.89 3.85 4.88
N HIS A 141 -8.64 3.38 3.88
CA HIS A 141 -9.45 4.21 3.00
C HIS A 141 -10.96 4.18 3.31
N LEU A 142 -11.42 3.25 4.15
CA LEU A 142 -12.85 3.08 4.46
C LEU A 142 -13.13 2.94 5.97
N PRO A 143 -14.23 3.53 6.48
CA PRO A 143 -15.21 4.37 5.78
C PRO A 143 -14.71 5.79 5.49
N SER A 144 -13.57 6.17 6.07
CA SER A 144 -12.87 7.45 5.88
C SER A 144 -11.38 7.21 5.75
N GLU A 145 -10.68 8.19 5.18
CA GLU A 145 -9.23 8.18 5.03
C GLU A 145 -8.56 8.36 6.38
N THR A 146 -7.86 7.33 6.88
CA THR A 146 -7.27 7.30 8.22
C THR A 146 -5.90 6.63 8.24
N VAL A 147 -5.14 6.88 9.29
CA VAL A 147 -4.08 5.98 9.78
C VAL A 147 -4.62 5.27 11.02
N GLU A 148 -4.71 3.96 10.97
CA GLU A 148 -5.16 3.10 12.07
C GLU A 148 -3.97 2.67 12.91
N LEU A 149 -4.12 2.73 14.23
CA LEU A 149 -3.06 2.44 15.18
C LEU A 149 -3.42 1.22 16.03
N PHE A 150 -2.56 0.21 15.99
CA PHE A 150 -2.74 -1.03 16.73
C PHE A 150 -1.53 -1.31 17.63
N GLU A 151 -1.77 -1.93 18.76
CA GLU A 151 -0.76 -2.64 19.52
C GLU A 151 -0.62 -4.06 18.94
N LEU A 152 0.59 -4.43 18.54
CA LEU A 152 0.91 -5.80 18.18
C LEU A 152 1.19 -6.59 19.46
N ALA A 153 0.22 -7.34 19.92
CA ALA A 153 0.27 -8.08 21.16
C ALA A 153 0.55 -9.57 20.91
N ALA A 154 1.42 -10.16 21.72
CA ALA A 154 1.63 -11.61 21.68
C ALA A 154 0.36 -12.34 22.15
N SER A 155 -0.01 -13.41 21.43
CA SER A 155 -1.01 -14.39 21.85
C SER A 155 -0.31 -15.70 22.25
N GLU A 156 -1.07 -16.74 22.63
CA GLU A 156 -0.48 -18.02 23.10
C GLU A 156 0.49 -18.66 22.09
N SER A 157 0.25 -18.50 20.79
CA SER A 157 1.05 -19.15 19.73
C SER A 157 1.28 -18.26 18.49
N SER A 158 0.87 -16.98 18.55
CA SER A 158 0.88 -16.07 17.41
C SER A 158 0.93 -14.62 17.86
N TRP A 159 0.54 -13.71 17.00
CA TRP A 159 0.33 -12.30 17.25
C TRP A 159 -1.14 -11.93 16.98
N ARG A 160 -1.62 -10.88 17.66
CA ARG A 160 -2.92 -10.24 17.43
C ARG A 160 -2.77 -8.74 17.43
N LEU A 161 -3.69 -8.06 16.81
CA LEU A 161 -3.77 -6.60 16.80
C LEU A 161 -4.82 -6.14 17.81
N VAL A 162 -4.46 -5.22 18.69
CA VAL A 162 -5.40 -4.53 19.56
C VAL A 162 -5.51 -3.11 19.07
N TRP A 163 -6.65 -2.74 18.52
CA TRP A 163 -6.88 -1.39 18.03
C TRP A 163 -6.77 -0.39 19.19
N ARG A 164 -5.95 0.64 18.99
CA ARG A 164 -5.63 1.66 19.99
C ARG A 164 -6.02 3.07 19.57
N GLY A 165 -6.49 3.25 18.36
CA GLY A 165 -6.93 4.53 17.85
C GLY A 165 -6.77 4.68 16.37
N CYS A 166 -7.21 5.82 15.87
CA CYS A 166 -7.03 6.25 14.49
C CYS A 166 -6.79 7.74 14.42
N VAL A 167 -6.32 8.19 13.25
CA VAL A 167 -6.12 9.60 12.93
C VAL A 167 -6.68 9.82 11.54
N GLU A 168 -7.70 10.69 11.42
CA GLU A 168 -8.30 11.02 10.13
C GLU A 168 -7.38 11.92 9.31
N SER A 169 -7.34 11.73 7.99
CA SER A 169 -6.56 12.58 7.11
C SER A 169 -7.04 14.04 7.18
N PRO A 170 -6.13 15.03 7.09
CA PRO A 170 -6.50 16.42 7.25
C PRO A 170 -7.34 16.90 6.06
N VAL A 171 -8.53 17.42 6.35
CA VAL A 171 -9.38 18.07 5.36
C VAL A 171 -9.15 19.56 5.40
N THR A 172 -8.99 20.21 4.23
CA THR A 172 -8.89 21.68 4.21
C THR A 172 -10.15 22.33 4.78
N GLU A 173 -10.02 23.55 5.34
CA GLU A 173 -11.15 24.30 5.92
C GLU A 173 -12.34 24.44 4.94
N SER A 174 -12.05 24.51 3.62
CA SER A 174 -13.07 24.56 2.58
C SER A 174 -13.70 23.21 2.27
N GLY A 175 -13.15 22.09 2.78
CA GLY A 175 -13.54 20.74 2.38
C GLY A 175 -13.18 20.37 0.94
N SER A 176 -12.38 21.23 0.27
CA SER A 176 -12.09 21.06 -1.17
C SER A 176 -10.91 20.15 -1.45
N ARG A 177 -10.14 19.77 -0.43
CA ARG A 177 -8.97 18.88 -0.56
C ARG A 177 -8.90 17.95 0.65
N GLN A 178 -8.64 16.69 0.38
CA GLN A 178 -8.35 15.66 1.38
C GLN A 178 -7.25 14.73 0.85
N PRO A 179 -6.14 14.55 1.56
CA PRO A 179 -5.10 13.57 1.22
C PRO A 179 -5.65 12.16 1.15
N MET A 180 -5.34 11.44 0.08
CA MET A 180 -5.36 9.99 0.05
C MET A 180 -4.00 9.49 0.50
N PHE A 181 -3.95 8.73 1.56
CA PHE A 181 -2.72 8.17 2.11
C PHE A 181 -2.31 6.89 1.38
N ASN A 182 -0.99 6.65 1.28
CA ASN A 182 -0.48 5.42 0.69
C ASN A 182 0.27 4.59 1.72
N ASP A 183 1.41 5.06 2.22
CA ASP A 183 2.29 4.32 3.11
C ASP A 183 2.67 5.13 4.34
N VAL A 184 3.12 4.47 5.41
CA VAL A 184 3.34 5.06 6.72
C VAL A 184 4.67 4.58 7.33
N ALA A 185 5.39 5.49 8.01
CA ALA A 185 6.59 5.19 8.77
C ALA A 185 6.44 5.66 10.21
N LEU A 186 6.56 4.76 11.18
CA LEU A 186 6.39 5.00 12.61
C LEU A 186 7.65 5.58 13.25
N THR A 187 7.47 6.42 14.27
CA THR A 187 8.54 6.86 15.16
C THR A 187 8.50 6.14 16.50
N ASP A 188 9.63 6.09 17.21
CA ASP A 188 9.75 5.51 18.56
C ASP A 188 8.85 6.21 19.59
N GLY A 189 8.54 7.49 19.34
CA GLY A 189 7.61 8.28 20.13
C GLY A 189 6.14 7.90 19.95
N GLY A 190 5.81 7.10 18.92
CA GLY A 190 4.46 6.72 18.55
C GLY A 190 3.75 7.74 17.66
N GLY A 191 4.49 8.71 17.11
CA GLY A 191 4.07 9.51 15.96
C GLY A 191 4.33 8.74 14.66
N PHE A 192 3.96 9.35 13.53
CA PHE A 192 4.22 8.74 12.23
C PHE A 192 4.36 9.79 11.13
N TYR A 193 5.07 9.39 10.07
CA TYR A 193 5.06 10.05 8.77
C TYR A 193 4.18 9.24 7.83
N VAL A 194 3.40 9.90 6.97
CA VAL A 194 2.51 9.26 6.01
C VAL A 194 2.58 9.97 4.67
N THR A 195 2.63 9.21 3.58
CA THR A 195 2.62 9.77 2.23
C THR A 195 1.20 10.08 1.78
N GLU A 196 0.97 11.32 1.33
CA GLU A 196 -0.18 11.71 0.54
C GLU A 196 0.13 11.43 -0.93
N MET A 197 -0.53 10.46 -1.54
CA MET A 197 -0.35 10.16 -2.95
C MET A 197 -1.00 11.23 -3.82
N TYR A 198 -2.24 11.61 -3.50
CA TYR A 198 -3.00 12.63 -4.22
C TYR A 198 -4.19 13.13 -3.40
N ASP A 199 -4.93 14.11 -3.94
CA ASP A 199 -6.20 14.58 -3.39
C ASP A 199 -7.35 13.67 -3.86
N ILE A 200 -8.08 13.04 -2.95
CA ILE A 200 -9.16 12.08 -3.25
C ILE A 200 -10.31 12.70 -4.07
N ASN A 201 -10.41 14.02 -4.11
CA ASN A 201 -11.44 14.74 -4.88
C ASN A 201 -11.07 14.88 -6.38
N ARG A 202 -9.88 14.44 -6.79
CA ARG A 202 -9.49 14.40 -8.21
C ARG A 202 -10.02 13.12 -8.86
N SER A 203 -10.53 13.27 -10.08
CA SER A 203 -10.92 12.10 -10.89
C SER A 203 -9.68 11.30 -11.34
N PHE A 204 -9.88 10.02 -11.68
CA PHE A 204 -8.80 9.17 -12.16
C PHE A 204 -8.10 9.73 -13.41
N ASP A 205 -8.86 10.32 -14.37
CA ASP A 205 -8.30 10.93 -15.56
C ASP A 205 -7.39 12.13 -15.22
N GLU A 206 -7.81 12.99 -14.28
CA GLU A 206 -7.00 14.12 -13.79
C GLU A 206 -5.73 13.65 -13.10
N LEU A 207 -5.77 12.51 -12.40
CA LEU A 207 -4.59 11.93 -11.74
C LEU A 207 -3.58 11.43 -12.79
N ILE A 208 -4.04 10.73 -13.80
CA ILE A 208 -3.17 10.26 -14.90
C ILE A 208 -2.56 11.43 -15.67
N GLU A 209 -3.37 12.46 -15.98
CA GLU A 209 -2.87 13.69 -16.63
C GLU A 209 -1.80 14.40 -15.80
N ALA A 210 -2.03 14.54 -14.48
CA ALA A 210 -1.08 15.13 -13.55
C ALA A 210 0.24 14.34 -13.50
N GLY A 211 0.16 13.01 -13.39
CA GLY A 211 1.34 12.15 -13.40
C GLY A 211 2.15 12.27 -14.68
N ILE A 212 1.48 12.27 -15.84
CA ILE A 212 2.15 12.46 -17.15
C ILE A 212 2.77 13.86 -17.28
N ALA A 213 2.12 14.89 -16.70
CA ALA A 213 2.63 16.25 -16.68
C ALA A 213 3.79 16.45 -15.68
N GLY A 214 4.03 15.49 -14.79
CA GLY A 214 5.03 15.58 -13.73
C GLY A 214 4.64 16.57 -12.64
N GLU A 215 3.33 16.76 -12.39
CA GLU A 215 2.83 17.59 -11.31
C GLU A 215 3.15 16.97 -9.94
N ASP A 216 3.42 17.83 -8.95
CA ASP A 216 3.43 17.43 -7.56
C ASP A 216 1.98 17.20 -7.11
N THR A 217 1.61 15.94 -6.88
CA THR A 217 0.24 15.57 -6.52
C THR A 217 0.03 15.45 -5.01
N GLY A 218 1.10 15.23 -4.26
CA GLY A 218 1.08 15.03 -2.81
C GLY A 218 2.38 15.43 -2.11
N SER A 219 2.48 15.02 -0.87
CA SER A 219 3.62 15.29 0.03
C SER A 219 3.65 14.28 1.18
N VAL A 220 4.65 14.37 2.04
CA VAL A 220 4.66 13.66 3.32
C VAL A 220 4.03 14.53 4.40
N TRP A 221 3.26 13.90 5.28
CA TRP A 221 2.69 14.51 6.47
C TRP A 221 3.25 13.84 7.72
N TYR A 222 3.44 14.62 8.76
CA TYR A 222 3.80 14.17 10.10
C TYR A 222 2.64 14.37 11.05
N TRP A 223 2.41 13.39 11.93
CA TRP A 223 1.47 13.49 13.04
C TRP A 223 2.08 12.92 14.33
N SER A 224 1.75 13.52 15.45
CA SER A 224 2.02 12.98 16.79
C SER A 224 0.88 13.29 17.74
N ALA A 225 0.75 12.52 18.81
CA ALA A 225 -0.36 12.67 19.75
C ALA A 225 -0.40 14.09 20.38
N GLY A 226 -1.56 14.73 20.27
CA GLY A 226 -1.79 16.09 20.75
C GLY A 226 -1.42 17.20 19.78
N GLU A 227 -0.88 16.87 18.61
CA GLU A 227 -0.55 17.80 17.54
C GLU A 227 -1.48 17.58 16.34
N SER A 228 -1.64 18.59 15.51
CA SER A 228 -2.28 18.45 14.21
C SER A 228 -1.28 17.99 13.16
N PHE A 229 -1.78 17.44 12.04
CA PHE A 229 -0.93 17.12 10.90
C PHE A 229 -0.09 18.31 10.44
N GLN A 230 1.19 18.05 10.19
CA GLN A 230 2.15 19.00 9.65
C GLN A 230 2.74 18.45 8.36
N ARG A 231 2.74 19.27 7.31
CA ARG A 231 3.41 18.89 6.06
C ARG A 231 4.92 18.96 6.24
N VAL A 232 5.62 17.94 5.82
CA VAL A 232 7.09 17.91 5.82
C VAL A 232 7.61 18.77 4.66
N ASP A 233 8.43 19.76 4.97
CA ASP A 233 9.03 20.66 3.97
C ASP A 233 9.90 19.86 2.99
N GLY A 234 9.86 20.22 1.70
CA GLY A 234 10.68 19.60 0.66
C GLY A 234 10.23 18.18 0.24
N SER A 235 9.11 17.68 0.78
CA SER A 235 8.58 16.35 0.47
C SER A 235 7.56 16.32 -0.67
N GLN A 236 7.28 17.47 -1.31
CA GLN A 236 6.34 17.52 -2.43
C GLN A 236 6.85 16.70 -3.60
N GLY A 237 5.93 16.03 -4.31
CA GLY A 237 6.30 15.27 -5.49
C GLY A 237 5.12 14.59 -6.18
N SER A 238 5.45 13.89 -7.25
CA SER A 238 4.46 13.25 -8.11
C SER A 238 4.16 11.83 -7.63
N PHE A 239 3.01 11.65 -7.01
CA PHE A 239 2.54 10.40 -6.39
C PHE A 239 3.52 9.87 -5.33
N PRO A 240 3.71 10.57 -4.19
CA PRO A 240 4.41 10.00 -3.05
C PRO A 240 3.79 8.66 -2.66
N ASN A 241 4.64 7.63 -2.52
CA ASN A 241 4.24 6.25 -2.32
C ASN A 241 4.99 5.68 -1.10
N GLY A 242 5.79 4.64 -1.23
CA GLY A 242 6.51 4.02 -0.13
C GLY A 242 7.38 4.98 0.68
N ILE A 243 7.41 4.81 1.99
CA ILE A 243 8.17 5.64 2.92
C ILE A 243 8.81 4.81 4.03
N VAL A 244 10.08 5.10 4.36
CA VAL A 244 10.73 4.60 5.57
C VAL A 244 11.53 5.71 6.24
N ILE A 245 11.72 5.61 7.55
CA ILE A 245 12.54 6.51 8.37
C ILE A 245 13.78 5.79 8.86
N ASN A 246 14.92 6.49 8.97
CA ASN A 246 16.12 5.92 9.56
C ASN A 246 16.02 5.80 11.09
N GLU A 247 16.93 5.01 11.70
CA GLU A 247 16.95 4.79 13.16
C GLU A 247 17.15 6.07 13.99
N ALA A 248 17.77 7.12 13.42
CA ALA A 248 17.97 8.40 14.10
C ALA A 248 16.75 9.33 14.01
N GLU A 249 15.73 8.94 13.25
CA GLU A 249 14.51 9.71 12.99
C GLU A 249 14.76 11.13 12.43
N ASP A 250 15.85 11.29 11.67
CA ASP A 250 16.23 12.57 11.07
C ASP A 250 16.19 12.56 9.53
N VAL A 251 16.03 11.39 8.91
CA VAL A 251 16.00 11.20 7.45
C VAL A 251 14.83 10.32 7.04
N LEU A 252 14.08 10.78 6.05
CA LEU A 252 13.08 10.00 5.34
C LEU A 252 13.64 9.51 3.99
N TYR A 253 13.24 8.31 3.59
CA TYR A 253 13.36 7.82 2.23
C TYR A 253 11.95 7.69 1.67
N VAL A 254 11.70 8.30 0.50
CA VAL A 254 10.34 8.41 -0.06
C VAL A 254 10.37 8.11 -1.55
N ASN A 255 9.53 7.22 -2.00
CA ASN A 255 9.28 6.96 -3.42
C ASN A 255 8.26 7.95 -4.00
N TYR A 256 8.50 8.38 -5.24
CA TYR A 256 7.60 9.20 -6.03
C TYR A 256 7.29 8.44 -7.33
N TRP A 257 6.18 7.72 -7.32
CA TRP A 257 5.88 6.67 -8.29
C TRP A 257 5.85 7.17 -9.74
N PHE A 258 5.14 8.29 -10.02
CA PHE A 258 5.05 8.81 -11.39
C PHE A 258 6.34 9.46 -11.88
N SER A 259 7.06 10.18 -11.04
CA SER A 259 8.34 10.78 -11.42
C SER A 259 9.47 9.76 -11.50
N GLY A 260 9.29 8.56 -10.93
CA GLY A 260 10.28 7.49 -10.95
C GLY A 260 11.49 7.74 -10.06
N LYS A 261 11.31 8.50 -8.98
CA LYS A 261 12.40 8.92 -8.08
C LYS A 261 12.21 8.39 -6.68
N THR A 262 13.33 8.02 -6.04
CA THR A 262 13.41 7.83 -4.59
C THR A 262 14.26 8.96 -4.02
N HIS A 263 13.73 9.69 -3.05
CA HIS A 263 14.48 10.77 -2.37
C HIS A 263 14.91 10.34 -0.98
N LYS A 264 16.13 10.71 -0.61
CA LYS A 264 16.61 10.80 0.76
C LYS A 264 16.40 12.24 1.23
N LEU A 265 15.55 12.47 2.21
CA LEU A 265 15.12 13.80 2.68
C LEU A 265 15.56 14.04 4.13
N ASP A 266 16.29 15.12 4.38
CA ASP A 266 16.56 15.63 5.72
C ASP A 266 15.28 16.29 6.26
N ILE A 267 14.76 15.78 7.36
CA ILE A 267 13.49 16.22 7.93
C ILE A 267 13.57 17.65 8.46
N ALA A 268 14.65 17.95 9.18
CA ALA A 268 14.81 19.26 9.85
C ALA A 268 15.07 20.40 8.87
N LEU A 269 15.75 20.11 7.77
CA LEU A 269 16.11 21.10 6.76
C LEU A 269 15.11 21.17 5.60
N GLY A 270 14.20 20.21 5.47
CA GLY A 270 13.32 20.07 4.32
C GLY A 270 14.08 19.95 3.00
N LYS A 271 15.22 19.23 3.01
CA LYS A 271 16.16 19.20 1.90
C LYS A 271 16.41 17.79 1.40
N VAL A 272 16.28 17.58 0.09
CA VAL A 272 16.71 16.34 -0.57
C VAL A 272 18.24 16.25 -0.52
N LEU A 273 18.75 15.20 0.13
CA LEU A 273 20.18 14.91 0.29
C LEU A 273 20.71 14.06 -0.85
N ALA A 274 19.92 13.10 -1.34
CA ALA A 274 20.24 12.22 -2.46
C ALA A 274 18.95 11.85 -3.22
N THR A 275 19.13 11.44 -4.48
CA THR A 275 18.02 10.97 -5.33
C THR A 275 18.51 9.76 -6.11
N HIS A 276 17.72 8.68 -6.08
CA HIS A 276 17.82 7.57 -7.02
C HIS A 276 16.75 7.77 -8.11
N ASP A 277 17.16 7.65 -9.36
CA ASP A 277 16.29 7.81 -10.55
C ASP A 277 16.08 6.43 -11.20
N GLY A 278 15.43 5.54 -10.46
CA GLY A 278 15.29 4.12 -10.78
C GLY A 278 13.99 3.73 -11.49
N GLY A 279 13.03 4.63 -11.58
CA GLY A 279 11.71 4.34 -12.14
C GLY A 279 10.62 4.18 -11.07
N ARG A 280 9.46 3.61 -11.45
CA ARG A 280 8.22 3.58 -10.64
C ARG A 280 8.34 2.64 -9.45
N ALA A 281 9.09 3.04 -8.43
CA ALA A 281 9.17 2.32 -7.18
C ALA A 281 7.90 2.54 -6.35
N ASP A 282 7.42 1.45 -5.76
CA ASP A 282 6.24 1.38 -4.91
C ASP A 282 6.66 1.44 -3.43
N ASN A 283 6.50 0.39 -2.63
CA ASN A 283 6.88 0.41 -1.23
C ASN A 283 8.39 0.34 -1.00
N LEU A 284 8.79 0.82 0.17
CA LEU A 284 10.15 0.75 0.68
C LEU A 284 10.22 -0.15 1.92
N THR A 285 11.34 -0.84 2.07
CA THR A 285 11.66 -1.58 3.30
C THR A 285 13.08 -1.25 3.73
N MET A 286 13.28 -0.99 5.02
CA MET A 286 14.62 -0.86 5.58
C MET A 286 15.07 -2.19 6.17
N ALA A 287 16.06 -2.82 5.55
CA ALA A 287 16.56 -4.11 5.98
C ALA A 287 18.07 -4.25 5.65
N TRP A 288 18.78 -5.02 6.47
CA TRP A 288 20.20 -5.36 6.30
C TRP A 288 21.15 -4.17 6.09
N GLY A 289 20.78 -2.99 6.59
CA GLY A 289 21.57 -1.77 6.47
C GLY A 289 21.42 -1.07 5.12
N SER A 290 20.38 -1.37 4.37
CA SER A 290 20.04 -0.80 3.06
C SER A 290 18.57 -0.41 2.99
N VAL A 291 18.21 0.43 2.03
CA VAL A 291 16.81 0.66 1.61
C VAL A 291 16.51 -0.27 0.43
N TRP A 292 15.41 -0.99 0.54
CA TRP A 292 14.91 -1.90 -0.48
C TRP A 292 13.67 -1.30 -1.12
N ALA A 293 13.66 -1.23 -2.45
CA ALA A 293 12.56 -0.64 -3.22
C ALA A 293 12.03 -1.65 -4.25
N ALA A 294 10.77 -1.99 -4.17
CA ALA A 294 10.09 -2.71 -5.24
C ALA A 294 9.68 -1.73 -6.34
N LYS A 295 9.94 -2.07 -7.59
CA LYS A 295 9.74 -1.18 -8.74
C LYS A 295 8.99 -1.88 -9.85
N HIS A 296 7.97 -1.26 -10.37
CA HIS A 296 7.23 -1.70 -11.55
C HIS A 296 8.00 -1.44 -12.85
N ASP A 297 8.27 -2.49 -13.63
CA ASP A 297 8.99 -2.42 -14.92
C ASP A 297 8.02 -2.31 -16.11
N MET A 298 7.00 -1.49 -15.98
CA MET A 298 5.96 -1.29 -16.98
C MET A 298 5.58 0.18 -17.13
N THR A 299 4.89 0.52 -18.19
CA THR A 299 4.21 1.80 -18.35
C THR A 299 2.78 1.72 -17.79
N VAL A 300 2.19 2.89 -17.48
CA VAL A 300 0.78 2.95 -17.07
C VAL A 300 -0.14 2.35 -18.14
N MET A 301 0.19 2.54 -19.42
CA MET A 301 -0.62 2.00 -20.52
C MET A 301 -0.55 0.47 -20.58
N GLU A 302 0.62 -0.12 -20.40
CA GLU A 302 0.77 -1.58 -20.32
C GLU A 302 -0.05 -2.14 -19.15
N TYR A 303 0.00 -1.49 -17.96
CA TYR A 303 -0.81 -1.91 -16.83
C TYR A 303 -2.31 -1.88 -17.15
N LEU A 304 -2.82 -0.81 -17.76
CA LEU A 304 -4.24 -0.68 -18.08
C LEU A 304 -4.70 -1.64 -19.19
N GLU A 305 -3.81 -2.04 -20.10
CA GLU A 305 -4.10 -2.94 -21.20
C GLU A 305 -4.00 -4.42 -20.77
N ASP A 306 -2.95 -4.78 -20.02
CA ASP A 306 -2.61 -6.17 -19.69
C ASP A 306 -3.16 -6.63 -18.33
N CYS A 307 -3.46 -5.70 -17.43
CA CYS A 307 -3.98 -5.98 -16.09
C CYS A 307 -5.32 -5.26 -15.82
N PRO A 308 -6.37 -5.49 -16.63
CA PRO A 308 -7.67 -4.89 -16.35
C PRO A 308 -8.22 -5.37 -15.00
N ALA A 309 -9.06 -4.56 -14.37
CA ALA A 309 -9.56 -4.78 -13.00
C ALA A 309 -10.26 -6.14 -12.79
N GLU A 310 -10.75 -6.77 -13.85
CA GLU A 310 -11.40 -8.08 -13.82
C GLU A 310 -10.42 -9.25 -13.75
N THR A 311 -9.12 -9.03 -13.96
CA THR A 311 -8.10 -10.09 -13.80
C THR A 311 -7.80 -10.31 -12.33
N ALA A 312 -7.61 -11.57 -11.94
CA ALA A 312 -7.28 -11.92 -10.56
C ALA A 312 -5.82 -11.63 -10.21
N ASN A 313 -4.95 -11.64 -11.20
CA ASN A 313 -3.51 -11.47 -11.04
C ASN A 313 -2.92 -10.70 -12.20
N CYS A 314 -2.03 -9.77 -11.89
CA CYS A 314 -1.20 -9.05 -12.84
C CYS A 314 0.23 -9.62 -12.78
N PHE A 315 0.72 -10.16 -13.90
CA PHE A 315 2.05 -10.76 -13.97
C PHE A 315 3.06 -9.87 -14.72
N LEU A 316 2.82 -8.56 -14.75
CA LEU A 316 3.79 -7.62 -15.33
C LEU A 316 5.12 -7.65 -14.58
N PRO A 317 6.24 -7.48 -15.31
CA PRO A 317 7.58 -7.58 -14.73
C PRO A 317 7.83 -6.48 -13.69
N PHE A 318 8.69 -6.80 -12.72
CA PHE A 318 9.13 -5.88 -11.69
C PHE A 318 10.60 -6.08 -11.34
N SER A 319 11.19 -5.08 -10.72
CA SER A 319 12.57 -5.12 -10.21
C SER A 319 12.59 -4.80 -8.73
N VAL A 320 13.67 -5.18 -8.08
CA VAL A 320 14.00 -4.77 -6.71
C VAL A 320 15.36 -4.12 -6.71
N TYR A 321 15.45 -2.97 -6.08
CA TYR A 321 16.70 -2.28 -5.82
C TYR A 321 17.07 -2.42 -4.34
N GLU A 322 18.34 -2.76 -4.08
CA GLU A 322 18.99 -2.52 -2.80
C GLU A 322 19.82 -1.26 -2.92
N LEU A 323 19.51 -0.23 -2.13
CA LEU A 323 20.08 1.10 -2.21
C LEU A 323 20.90 1.40 -0.95
N ASP A 324 22.10 1.97 -1.13
CA ASP A 324 22.94 2.43 -0.03
C ASP A 324 22.27 3.59 0.75
N LEU A 325 22.27 3.50 2.08
CA LEU A 325 21.65 4.52 2.94
C LEU A 325 22.27 5.92 2.82
N SER A 326 23.54 6.00 2.40
CA SER A 326 24.26 7.29 2.38
C SER A 326 23.90 8.14 1.15
N ASP A 327 23.84 7.53 -0.03
CA ASP A 327 23.73 8.26 -1.31
C ASP A 327 22.69 7.70 -2.28
N LEU A 328 21.97 6.63 -1.89
CA LEU A 328 21.00 5.91 -2.72
C LEU A 328 21.59 5.28 -3.99
N SER A 329 22.89 4.99 -4.00
CA SER A 329 23.50 4.21 -5.09
C SER A 329 23.00 2.75 -5.04
N GLU A 330 22.81 2.15 -6.23
CA GLU A 330 22.40 0.75 -6.36
C GLU A 330 23.56 -0.16 -5.91
N THR A 331 23.33 -0.97 -4.87
CA THR A 331 24.25 -2.01 -4.45
C THR A 331 23.94 -3.34 -5.12
N ASN A 332 22.65 -3.65 -5.27
CA ASN A 332 22.16 -4.79 -6.01
C ASN A 332 20.86 -4.46 -6.75
N VAL A 333 20.62 -5.19 -7.85
CA VAL A 333 19.38 -5.11 -8.63
C VAL A 333 18.94 -6.49 -9.06
N TRP A 334 17.73 -6.88 -8.67
CA TRP A 334 17.07 -8.09 -9.16
C TRP A 334 15.95 -7.73 -10.12
N ARG A 335 15.81 -8.49 -11.21
CA ARG A 335 14.73 -8.30 -12.20
C ARG A 335 13.98 -9.58 -12.35
N TYR A 336 12.65 -9.48 -12.30
CA TYR A 336 11.75 -10.59 -12.31
C TYR A 336 10.72 -10.44 -13.44
N ASP A 337 10.60 -11.50 -14.23
CA ASP A 337 9.60 -11.65 -15.27
C ASP A 337 9.12 -13.11 -15.20
N SER A 338 7.98 -13.35 -14.57
CA SER A 338 7.47 -14.67 -14.25
C SER A 338 5.98 -14.79 -14.57
N GLU A 339 5.56 -15.97 -14.98
CA GLU A 339 4.15 -16.26 -15.27
C GLU A 339 3.33 -16.61 -14.01
N ILE A 340 3.97 -16.68 -12.84
CA ILE A 340 3.28 -17.05 -11.59
C ILE A 340 3.26 -15.94 -10.56
N PHE A 341 4.11 -14.91 -10.68
CA PHE A 341 4.13 -13.73 -9.81
C PHE A 341 4.65 -12.51 -10.58
N GLY A 342 4.01 -11.37 -10.41
CA GLY A 342 4.41 -10.11 -11.02
C GLY A 342 3.78 -8.91 -10.31
N PHE A 343 4.00 -7.73 -10.85
CA PHE A 343 3.50 -6.47 -10.30
C PHE A 343 3.80 -6.35 -8.80
N GLY A 344 5.06 -6.71 -8.42
CA GLY A 344 5.50 -6.68 -7.02
C GLY A 344 5.55 -5.25 -6.49
N THR A 345 4.90 -5.01 -5.34
CA THR A 345 4.77 -3.70 -4.70
C THR A 345 5.70 -3.53 -3.50
N VAL A 346 6.05 -4.61 -2.84
CA VAL A 346 6.96 -4.62 -1.68
C VAL A 346 8.02 -5.70 -1.81
N ALA A 347 9.21 -5.42 -1.30
CA ALA A 347 10.30 -6.38 -1.15
C ALA A 347 10.78 -6.37 0.30
N THR A 348 10.48 -7.43 1.05
CA THR A 348 10.83 -7.57 2.47
C THR A 348 11.91 -8.63 2.66
N PRO A 349 13.19 -8.24 2.79
CA PRO A 349 14.29 -9.16 3.05
C PRO A 349 14.19 -9.76 4.45
N LEU A 350 14.19 -11.08 4.54
CA LEU A 350 14.06 -11.79 5.82
C LEU A 350 14.76 -13.15 5.79
N GLY A 351 15.74 -13.35 6.65
CA GLY A 351 16.56 -14.59 6.67
C GLY A 351 17.49 -14.63 5.46
N ASP A 352 17.32 -15.61 4.60
CA ASP A 352 18.04 -15.84 3.33
C ASP A 352 17.11 -15.64 2.11
N SER A 353 16.04 -14.90 2.28
CA SER A 353 15.01 -14.76 1.26
C SER A 353 14.51 -13.32 1.16
N ILE A 354 13.93 -12.98 0.01
CA ILE A 354 13.14 -11.77 -0.19
C ILE A 354 11.68 -12.20 -0.36
N TRP A 355 10.80 -11.52 0.36
CA TRP A 355 9.35 -11.73 0.30
C TRP A 355 8.69 -10.60 -0.46
N PHE A 356 7.69 -10.92 -1.25
CA PHE A 356 7.02 -9.99 -2.15
C PHE A 356 5.51 -10.02 -1.97
N GLY A 357 4.91 -8.85 -1.98
CA GLY A 357 3.48 -8.62 -2.12
C GLY A 357 3.15 -8.00 -3.49
N SER A 358 1.87 -7.88 -3.79
CA SER A 358 1.36 -7.31 -5.04
C SER A 358 0.02 -6.63 -4.82
N ALA A 359 -0.15 -5.42 -5.36
CA ALA A 359 -1.43 -4.69 -5.32
C ALA A 359 -2.49 -5.25 -6.28
N HIS A 360 -2.11 -6.18 -7.16
CA HIS A 360 -3.04 -6.80 -8.10
C HIS A 360 -2.75 -8.29 -8.22
N GLY A 361 -3.12 -9.04 -7.19
CA GLY A 361 -2.85 -10.47 -7.15
C GLY A 361 -3.49 -11.18 -5.96
N ASP A 362 -3.51 -12.50 -6.04
CA ASP A 362 -4.04 -13.37 -5.00
C ASP A 362 -2.96 -14.06 -4.17
N ARG A 363 -1.68 -13.63 -4.30
CA ARG A 363 -0.54 -14.38 -3.76
C ARG A 363 0.58 -13.53 -3.22
N VAL A 364 1.31 -14.11 -2.26
CA VAL A 364 2.62 -13.67 -1.78
C VAL A 364 3.68 -14.58 -2.40
N ALA A 365 4.84 -14.03 -2.73
CA ALA A 365 5.96 -14.80 -3.28
C ALA A 365 7.21 -14.72 -2.40
N ARG A 366 8.06 -15.73 -2.49
CA ARG A 366 9.40 -15.79 -1.89
C ARG A 366 10.42 -16.13 -2.95
N TYR A 367 11.51 -15.41 -2.94
CA TYR A 367 12.73 -15.67 -3.69
C TYR A 367 13.85 -16.01 -2.71
N GLU A 368 14.59 -17.08 -2.95
CA GLU A 368 15.79 -17.47 -2.16
C GLU A 368 17.04 -16.81 -2.78
N ILE A 369 17.82 -16.10 -1.93
CA ILE A 369 19.03 -15.37 -2.36
C ILE A 369 20.22 -16.31 -2.43
#